data_35a9ae5f4df3a52f6953a940e3a77305
#
_entry.id   35a9ae5f4df3a52f6953a940e3a77305
#
_cell.length_a   1.000
_cell.length_b   1.000
_cell.length_c   1.000
_cell.angle_alpha   90.00
_cell.angle_beta   90.00
_cell.angle_gamma   90.00
#
_symmetry.space_group_name_H-M   'P 1'
#
loop_
_entity.id
_entity.type
_entity.pdbx_description
1 polymer ?
#
loop_
_entity_poly.entity_id
_entity_poly.type
_entity_poly.pdbx_seq_one_letter_code
_entity_poly.pdbx_strand_id
1 'polypeptide(L)'
;KIARDDPQIFSVLGNHEEMMLMSFDADNIETMNAQQSSWFYIGGRATAQSYIDEFTRQDGGIYRFELRQRAGQDLAWLDALPHHIVLDDFRLVHAGYSPWDGDLDLQSTDTLMWVRGEFHNSITPVDENRTVIFGHSTMPGFGLPQSKVWESEVELLNSRPAAIGIDSCCYGGNEPQLTAFNLQTGDIVKQQLVKRN
;
A
#
# COMPACT_ATOMS: atom_id res chain seq x y z
N LYS A 1 14.79 2.82 -3.14
CA LYS A 1 16.02 3.56 -2.74
C LYS A 1 15.69 4.93 -2.18
N ILE A 2 14.97 5.83 -2.89
CA ILE A 2 14.72 7.21 -2.41
C ILE A 2 14.10 7.21 -1.02
N ALA A 3 12.98 6.51 -0.83
CA ALA A 3 12.29 6.46 0.47
C ALA A 3 13.12 5.80 1.57
N ARG A 4 13.92 4.78 1.23
CA ARG A 4 14.81 4.11 2.19
C ARG A 4 15.99 4.98 2.61
N ASP A 5 16.54 5.74 1.68
CA ASP A 5 17.82 6.46 1.87
C ASP A 5 17.62 7.92 2.36
N ASP A 6 16.37 8.43 2.38
CA ASP A 6 16.04 9.78 2.86
C ASP A 6 15.33 9.71 4.23
N PRO A 7 15.95 10.21 5.31
CA PRO A 7 15.36 10.14 6.65
C PRO A 7 14.15 11.04 6.87
N GLN A 8 13.79 11.87 5.90
CA GLN A 8 12.59 12.71 5.94
C GLN A 8 11.37 12.01 5.28
N ILE A 9 11.57 10.86 4.64
CA ILE A 9 10.51 10.09 4.01
C ILE A 9 10.13 8.92 4.93
N PHE A 10 8.89 8.90 5.37
CA PHE A 10 8.29 7.81 6.13
C PHE A 10 7.36 7.02 5.23
N SER A 11 7.35 5.71 5.40
CA SER A 11 6.52 4.80 4.61
C SER A 11 5.75 3.86 5.52
N VAL A 12 4.59 3.41 5.08
CA VAL A 12 3.86 2.29 5.68
C VAL A 12 3.99 1.07 4.78
N LEU A 13 3.96 -0.12 5.36
CA LEU A 13 3.97 -1.36 4.61
C LEU A 13 2.63 -1.53 3.88
N GLY A 14 2.68 -1.97 2.61
CA GLY A 14 1.51 -2.32 1.83
C GLY A 14 1.44 -3.82 1.56
N ASN A 15 0.28 -4.29 1.08
CA ASN A 15 0.03 -5.71 0.84
C ASN A 15 0.94 -6.32 -0.23
N HIS A 16 1.37 -5.56 -1.24
CA HIS A 16 2.30 -6.05 -2.26
C HIS A 16 3.72 -6.23 -1.69
N GLU A 17 4.15 -5.35 -0.81
CA GLU A 17 5.42 -5.44 -0.10
C GLU A 17 5.40 -6.61 0.88
N GLU A 18 4.31 -6.81 1.63
CA GLU A 18 4.11 -7.96 2.50
C GLU A 18 4.20 -9.27 1.71
N MET A 19 3.49 -9.38 0.58
CA MET A 19 3.56 -10.55 -0.28
C MET A 19 4.98 -10.81 -0.82
N MET A 20 5.74 -9.76 -1.11
CA MET A 20 7.15 -9.89 -1.44
C MET A 20 7.94 -10.49 -0.28
N LEU A 21 7.80 -9.98 0.93
CA LEU A 21 8.45 -10.52 2.13
C LEU A 21 8.09 -11.99 2.36
N MET A 22 6.81 -12.34 2.34
CA MET A 22 6.31 -13.71 2.48
C MET A 22 6.84 -14.67 1.42
N SER A 23 7.18 -14.16 0.22
CA SER A 23 7.80 -14.95 -0.85
C SER A 23 9.22 -15.43 -0.52
N PHE A 24 9.83 -14.89 0.53
CA PHE A 24 11.18 -15.23 1.02
C PHE A 24 11.18 -15.80 2.45
N ASP A 25 10.06 -15.74 3.15
CA ASP A 25 9.91 -16.31 4.48
C ASP A 25 9.69 -17.83 4.36
N ALA A 26 10.65 -18.59 4.83
CA ALA A 26 10.85 -19.95 4.35
C ALA A 26 10.85 -21.02 5.43
N ASP A 27 9.82 -21.07 6.25
CA ASP A 27 9.61 -22.27 7.09
C ASP A 27 9.13 -23.47 6.26
N ASN A 28 8.52 -23.21 5.10
CA ASN A 28 7.95 -24.23 4.22
C ASN A 28 8.03 -23.83 2.74
N ILE A 29 8.66 -24.67 1.91
CA ILE A 29 8.84 -24.41 0.48
C ILE A 29 7.51 -24.38 -0.31
N GLU A 30 6.48 -25.10 0.14
CA GLU A 30 5.16 -25.09 -0.51
C GLU A 30 4.46 -23.78 -0.26
N THR A 31 4.45 -23.29 0.98
CA THR A 31 3.89 -21.97 1.35
C THR A 31 4.62 -20.87 0.61
N MET A 32 5.94 -20.92 0.57
CA MET A 32 6.78 -19.97 -0.15
C MET A 32 6.46 -19.93 -1.66
N ASN A 33 6.24 -21.10 -2.28
CA ASN A 33 5.85 -21.19 -3.70
C ASN A 33 4.47 -20.58 -3.95
N ALA A 34 3.52 -20.84 -3.05
CA ALA A 34 2.16 -20.29 -3.15
C ALA A 34 2.18 -18.76 -3.02
N GLN A 35 2.89 -18.21 -2.03
CA GLN A 35 3.04 -16.78 -1.80
C GLN A 35 3.71 -16.08 -2.99
N GLN A 36 4.80 -16.65 -3.50
CA GLN A 36 5.47 -16.12 -4.67
C GLN A 36 4.58 -16.14 -5.93
N SER A 37 3.81 -17.21 -6.12
CA SER A 37 2.89 -17.32 -7.26
C SER A 37 1.79 -16.26 -7.17
N SER A 38 1.23 -16.03 -5.99
CA SER A 38 0.24 -14.99 -5.74
C SER A 38 0.81 -13.60 -5.98
N TRP A 39 1.99 -13.30 -5.43
CA TRP A 39 2.69 -12.05 -5.65
C TRP A 39 2.98 -11.78 -7.13
N PHE A 40 3.46 -12.80 -7.87
CA PHE A 40 3.73 -12.69 -9.30
C PHE A 40 2.48 -12.46 -10.14
N TYR A 41 1.36 -13.06 -9.74
CA TYR A 41 0.07 -12.89 -10.43
C TYR A 41 -0.40 -11.43 -10.40
N ILE A 42 -0.17 -10.72 -9.30
CA ILE A 42 -0.60 -9.33 -9.11
C ILE A 42 0.47 -8.28 -9.45
N GLY A 43 1.53 -8.64 -10.20
CA GLY A 43 2.52 -7.69 -10.71
C GLY A 43 3.92 -7.81 -10.11
N GLY A 44 4.12 -8.56 -9.05
CA GLY A 44 5.43 -8.76 -8.38
C GLY A 44 6.54 -9.28 -9.29
N ARG A 45 6.18 -9.93 -10.42
CA ARG A 45 7.14 -10.33 -11.44
C ARG A 45 7.95 -9.15 -11.98
N ALA A 46 7.31 -8.01 -12.25
CA ALA A 46 8.00 -6.81 -12.75
C ALA A 46 8.98 -6.26 -11.70
N THR A 47 8.59 -6.29 -10.43
CA THR A 47 9.48 -5.94 -9.31
C THR A 47 10.69 -6.88 -9.27
N ALA A 48 10.45 -8.19 -9.32
CA ALA A 48 11.52 -9.19 -9.33
C ALA A 48 12.50 -8.98 -10.51
N GLN A 49 11.98 -8.72 -11.71
CA GLN A 49 12.78 -8.44 -12.91
C GLN A 49 13.61 -7.15 -12.79
N SER A 50 13.22 -6.19 -11.97
CA SER A 50 14.02 -4.98 -11.75
C SER A 50 15.31 -5.24 -10.96
N TYR A 51 15.38 -6.37 -10.25
CA TYR A 51 16.57 -6.79 -9.50
C TYR A 51 17.44 -7.79 -10.30
N ILE A 52 16.85 -8.52 -11.24
CA ILE A 52 17.51 -9.62 -11.97
C ILE A 52 17.24 -9.46 -13.47
N ASP A 53 18.32 -9.32 -14.27
CA ASP A 53 18.24 -9.04 -15.71
C ASP A 53 17.68 -10.22 -16.52
N GLU A 54 17.94 -11.46 -16.10
CA GLU A 54 17.44 -12.67 -16.75
C GLU A 54 16.57 -13.49 -15.80
N PHE A 55 15.29 -13.51 -16.09
CA PHE A 55 14.30 -14.30 -15.38
C PHE A 55 13.83 -15.47 -16.25
N THR A 56 14.39 -16.66 -16.05
CA THR A 56 13.90 -17.88 -16.70
C THR A 56 13.00 -18.68 -15.74
N ARG A 57 11.89 -19.17 -16.25
CA ARG A 57 10.85 -19.89 -15.49
C ARG A 57 11.33 -21.23 -14.91
N GLN A 58 12.52 -21.73 -15.35
CA GLN A 58 13.05 -23.05 -15.02
C GLN A 58 13.92 -23.08 -13.76
N ASP A 59 14.38 -21.94 -13.25
CA ASP A 59 15.40 -21.86 -12.19
C ASP A 59 14.84 -21.46 -10.81
N GLY A 60 13.65 -21.92 -10.45
CA GLY A 60 12.89 -21.46 -9.27
C GLY A 60 13.64 -21.35 -7.95
N GLY A 61 14.68 -22.17 -7.73
CA GLY A 61 15.53 -22.12 -6.53
C GLY A 61 16.69 -21.13 -6.63
N ILE A 62 17.39 -21.11 -7.75
CA ILE A 62 18.55 -20.22 -7.99
C ILE A 62 18.07 -18.77 -8.06
N TYR A 63 16.96 -18.55 -8.74
CA TYR A 63 16.30 -17.26 -8.85
C TYR A 63 15.97 -16.61 -7.48
N ARG A 64 15.40 -17.36 -6.55
CA ARG A 64 15.09 -16.84 -5.22
C ARG A 64 16.33 -16.41 -4.45
N PHE A 65 17.36 -17.23 -4.52
CA PHE A 65 18.63 -16.94 -3.84
C PHE A 65 19.23 -15.65 -4.39
N GLU A 66 19.29 -15.48 -5.72
CA GLU A 66 19.82 -14.30 -6.36
C GLU A 66 18.96 -13.05 -6.07
N LEU A 67 17.64 -13.17 -6.18
CA LEU A 67 16.71 -12.09 -5.85
C LEU A 67 16.85 -11.67 -4.39
N ARG A 68 16.91 -12.62 -3.45
CA ARG A 68 17.11 -12.33 -2.03
C ARG A 68 18.45 -11.63 -1.78
N GLN A 69 19.51 -12.01 -2.46
CA GLN A 69 20.79 -11.33 -2.35
C GLN A 69 20.74 -9.89 -2.86
N ARG A 70 20.15 -9.68 -4.03
CA ARG A 70 20.09 -8.36 -4.68
C ARG A 70 19.11 -7.42 -3.99
N ALA A 71 17.97 -7.92 -3.52
CA ALA A 71 16.94 -7.17 -2.83
C ALA A 71 17.16 -7.08 -1.31
N GLY A 72 18.19 -7.70 -0.75
CA GLY A 72 18.33 -7.91 0.70
C GLY A 72 18.25 -6.63 1.54
N GLN A 73 18.80 -5.51 1.08
CA GLN A 73 18.66 -4.23 1.79
C GLN A 73 17.24 -3.67 1.71
N ASP A 74 16.56 -3.83 0.57
CA ASP A 74 15.19 -3.38 0.41
C ASP A 74 14.24 -4.29 1.20
N LEU A 75 14.46 -5.60 1.22
CA LEU A 75 13.70 -6.54 2.07
C LEU A 75 13.83 -6.20 3.55
N ALA A 76 15.04 -5.97 4.04
CA ALA A 76 15.25 -5.59 5.44
C ALA A 76 14.60 -4.24 5.80
N TRP A 77 14.56 -3.31 4.85
CA TRP A 77 13.88 -2.03 5.05
C TRP A 77 12.35 -2.21 5.05
N LEU A 78 11.80 -3.00 4.13
CA LEU A 78 10.36 -3.30 4.07
C LEU A 78 9.88 -3.99 5.35
N ASP A 79 10.63 -4.98 5.85
CA ASP A 79 10.32 -5.73 7.07
C ASP A 79 10.29 -4.84 8.34
N ALA A 80 11.01 -3.71 8.30
CA ALA A 80 11.05 -2.75 9.40
C ALA A 80 9.99 -1.64 9.29
N LEU A 81 9.17 -1.62 8.22
CA LEU A 81 8.17 -0.58 8.05
C LEU A 81 6.99 -0.74 9.03
N PRO A 82 6.48 0.37 9.58
CA PRO A 82 5.24 0.34 10.33
C PRO A 82 4.04 0.04 9.42
N HIS A 83 2.99 -0.56 9.97
CA HIS A 83 1.75 -0.82 9.25
C HIS A 83 0.85 0.42 9.15
N HIS A 84 0.99 1.35 10.10
CA HIS A 84 0.35 2.66 10.10
C HIS A 84 1.23 3.72 10.76
N ILE A 85 0.92 4.99 10.53
CA ILE A 85 1.55 6.14 11.20
C ILE A 85 0.45 7.00 11.80
N VAL A 86 0.59 7.34 13.08
CA VAL A 86 -0.37 8.18 13.80
C VAL A 86 0.23 9.57 13.99
N LEU A 87 -0.46 10.59 13.50
CA LEU A 87 -0.14 11.99 13.64
C LEU A 87 -1.22 12.69 14.49
N ASP A 88 -1.03 13.95 14.83
CA ASP A 88 -1.99 14.69 15.67
C ASP A 88 -3.41 14.68 15.08
N ASP A 89 -3.54 14.96 13.78
CA ASP A 89 -4.81 15.11 13.07
C ASP A 89 -5.13 13.99 12.06
N PHE A 90 -4.20 13.08 11.83
CA PHE A 90 -4.29 12.07 10.75
C PHE A 90 -3.80 10.70 11.21
N ARG A 91 -4.38 9.66 10.61
CA ARG A 91 -3.79 8.31 10.54
C ARG A 91 -3.44 7.99 9.11
N LEU A 92 -2.24 7.48 8.88
CA LEU A 92 -1.78 7.02 7.56
C LEU A 92 -1.71 5.51 7.60
N VAL A 93 -2.38 4.84 6.68
CA VAL A 93 -2.44 3.38 6.62
C VAL A 93 -2.54 2.93 5.17
N HIS A 94 -2.14 1.68 4.86
CA HIS A 94 -2.22 1.19 3.49
C HIS A 94 -3.67 1.03 3.00
N ALA A 95 -4.52 0.26 3.71
CA ALA A 95 -5.89 -0.03 3.26
C ALA A 95 -6.98 0.60 4.13
N GLY A 96 -6.83 0.61 5.45
CA GLY A 96 -7.83 1.14 6.37
C GLY A 96 -7.85 0.39 7.69
N TYR A 97 -8.99 0.50 8.38
CA TYR A 97 -9.25 -0.11 9.68
C TYR A 97 -10.60 -0.83 9.68
N SER A 98 -10.74 -1.88 10.47
CA SER A 98 -12.05 -2.45 10.78
C SER A 98 -12.78 -1.55 11.79
N PRO A 99 -14.02 -1.15 11.52
CA PRO A 99 -14.81 -0.40 12.50
C PRO A 99 -15.29 -1.24 13.69
N TRP A 100 -15.02 -2.55 13.66
CA TRP A 100 -15.52 -3.51 14.65
C TRP A 100 -14.44 -4.06 15.60
N ASP A 101 -13.16 -3.93 15.25
CA ASP A 101 -12.06 -4.63 15.93
C ASP A 101 -11.39 -3.81 17.05
N GLY A 102 -12.16 -3.00 17.78
CA GLY A 102 -11.70 -2.37 19.01
C GLY A 102 -10.56 -1.36 18.81
N ASP A 103 -9.42 -1.56 19.50
CA ASP A 103 -8.30 -0.64 19.49
C ASP A 103 -7.61 -0.61 18.12
N LEU A 104 -7.60 0.56 17.48
CA LEU A 104 -7.03 0.77 16.15
C LEU A 104 -5.53 0.47 16.07
N ASP A 105 -4.82 0.65 17.19
CA ASP A 105 -3.37 0.43 17.24
C ASP A 105 -3.01 -1.05 17.41
N LEU A 106 -4.01 -1.91 17.68
CA LEU A 106 -3.86 -3.36 17.86
C LEU A 106 -4.53 -4.19 16.76
N GLN A 107 -5.06 -3.56 15.72
CA GLN A 107 -5.69 -4.28 14.62
C GLN A 107 -4.69 -5.15 13.84
N SER A 108 -5.19 -6.24 13.27
CA SER A 108 -4.36 -7.20 12.56
C SER A 108 -3.71 -6.59 11.31
N THR A 109 -2.54 -7.10 10.96
CA THR A 109 -1.83 -6.74 9.72
C THR A 109 -2.73 -6.94 8.50
N ASP A 110 -3.47 -8.05 8.44
CA ASP A 110 -4.43 -8.32 7.36
C ASP A 110 -5.47 -7.20 7.23
N THR A 111 -6.05 -6.73 8.35
CA THR A 111 -6.99 -5.63 8.33
C THR A 111 -6.34 -4.37 7.76
N LEU A 112 -5.20 -3.96 8.29
CA LEU A 112 -4.52 -2.73 7.90
C LEU A 112 -4.07 -2.72 6.43
N MET A 113 -3.86 -3.90 5.82
CA MET A 113 -3.37 -4.03 4.44
C MET A 113 -4.42 -4.43 3.41
N TRP A 114 -5.57 -5.01 3.83
CA TRP A 114 -6.51 -5.61 2.87
C TRP A 114 -7.96 -5.16 3.04
N VAL A 115 -8.34 -4.50 4.13
CA VAL A 115 -9.71 -4.08 4.36
C VAL A 115 -10.24 -3.20 3.23
N ARG A 116 -11.52 -3.34 2.89
CA ARG A 116 -12.19 -2.55 1.86
C ARG A 116 -13.59 -2.11 2.31
N GLY A 117 -14.62 -2.84 1.88
CA GLY A 117 -16.01 -2.43 2.01
C GLY A 117 -16.47 -2.12 3.43
N GLU A 118 -16.03 -2.88 4.43
CA GLU A 118 -16.41 -2.60 5.83
C GLU A 118 -15.84 -1.27 6.33
N PHE A 119 -14.65 -0.88 5.90
CA PHE A 119 -14.07 0.43 6.19
C PHE A 119 -14.72 1.54 5.38
N HIS A 120 -14.83 1.36 4.05
CA HIS A 120 -15.36 2.40 3.16
C HIS A 120 -16.84 2.72 3.41
N ASN A 121 -17.62 1.74 3.85
CA ASN A 121 -19.06 1.88 4.10
C ASN A 121 -19.35 2.09 5.60
N SER A 122 -18.35 2.37 6.43
CA SER A 122 -18.57 2.71 7.84
C SER A 122 -19.47 3.96 7.93
N ILE A 123 -20.46 3.88 8.78
CA ILE A 123 -21.41 4.98 9.05
C ILE A 123 -20.99 5.85 10.25
N THR A 124 -19.87 5.53 10.85
CA THR A 124 -19.25 6.28 11.94
C THR A 124 -17.74 6.41 11.67
N PRO A 125 -17.08 7.46 12.18
CA PRO A 125 -15.63 7.53 12.12
C PRO A 125 -15.00 6.34 12.85
N VAL A 126 -13.96 5.74 12.27
CA VAL A 126 -13.16 4.73 12.99
C VAL A 126 -12.23 5.37 14.01
N ASP A 127 -11.77 6.59 13.75
CA ASP A 127 -11.09 7.47 14.72
C ASP A 127 -11.89 8.78 14.81
N GLU A 128 -12.41 9.10 15.99
CA GLU A 128 -13.26 10.28 16.18
C GLU A 128 -12.51 11.62 16.09
N ASN A 129 -11.17 11.57 16.15
CA ASN A 129 -10.31 12.76 16.21
C ASN A 129 -9.45 12.95 14.97
N ARG A 130 -9.23 11.90 14.17
CA ARG A 130 -8.28 11.88 13.08
C ARG A 130 -8.90 11.45 11.76
N THR A 131 -8.58 12.16 10.69
CA THR A 131 -8.87 11.70 9.33
C THR A 131 -7.92 10.57 8.96
N VAL A 132 -8.46 9.45 8.45
CA VAL A 132 -7.66 8.34 7.92
C VAL A 132 -7.30 8.60 6.47
N ILE A 133 -6.01 8.67 6.14
CA ILE A 133 -5.51 8.73 4.78
C ILE A 133 -5.09 7.34 4.34
N PHE A 134 -5.60 6.84 3.22
CA PHE A 134 -5.35 5.48 2.76
C PHE A 134 -5.18 5.36 1.24
N GLY A 135 -4.60 4.23 0.80
CA GLY A 135 -4.44 3.81 -0.58
C GLY A 135 -5.21 2.53 -0.90
N HIS A 136 -4.57 1.56 -1.56
CA HIS A 136 -5.06 0.20 -1.79
C HIS A 136 -6.35 0.09 -2.61
N SER A 137 -7.36 0.88 -2.30
CA SER A 137 -8.63 0.93 -3.04
C SER A 137 -8.57 2.08 -4.04
N THR A 138 -8.45 1.73 -5.31
CA THR A 138 -8.22 2.70 -6.39
C THR A 138 -9.45 3.57 -6.67
N MET A 139 -9.25 4.79 -7.16
CA MET A 139 -10.34 5.67 -7.55
C MET A 139 -11.33 5.03 -8.55
N PRO A 140 -10.90 4.30 -9.59
CA PRO A 140 -11.80 3.52 -10.42
C PRO A 140 -12.62 2.47 -9.66
N GLY A 141 -12.07 1.89 -8.59
CA GLY A 141 -12.78 0.96 -7.71
C GLY A 141 -13.93 1.61 -6.94
N PHE A 142 -13.88 2.91 -6.69
CA PHE A 142 -14.96 3.73 -6.16
C PHE A 142 -15.89 4.30 -7.25
N GLY A 143 -15.69 3.97 -8.52
CA GLY A 143 -16.43 4.56 -9.64
C GLY A 143 -16.05 6.01 -9.93
N LEU A 144 -14.92 6.47 -9.43
CA LEU A 144 -14.43 7.83 -9.60
C LEU A 144 -13.36 7.93 -10.70
N PRO A 145 -13.23 9.07 -11.37
CA PRO A 145 -12.10 9.36 -12.24
C PRO A 145 -10.78 9.28 -11.45
N GLN A 146 -9.70 8.80 -12.10
CA GLN A 146 -8.36 8.74 -11.48
C GLN A 146 -7.84 10.11 -11.03
N SER A 147 -8.37 11.19 -11.60
CA SER A 147 -8.07 12.56 -11.23
C SER A 147 -8.78 13.06 -9.96
N LYS A 148 -9.52 12.22 -9.27
CA LYS A 148 -10.17 12.56 -7.99
C LYS A 148 -9.46 11.90 -6.81
N VAL A 149 -9.84 12.30 -5.62
CA VAL A 149 -9.69 11.56 -4.37
C VAL A 149 -11.06 11.11 -3.92
N TRP A 150 -11.12 10.06 -3.12
CA TRP A 150 -12.35 9.65 -2.46
C TRP A 150 -12.39 10.27 -1.06
N GLU A 151 -13.53 10.78 -0.68
CA GLU A 151 -13.77 11.30 0.67
C GLU A 151 -14.98 10.59 1.28
N SER A 152 -14.87 10.22 2.55
CA SER A 152 -15.97 9.66 3.31
C SER A 152 -17.12 10.68 3.42
N GLU A 153 -18.38 10.20 3.30
CA GLU A 153 -19.57 10.99 3.64
C GLU A 153 -19.71 11.22 5.16
N VAL A 154 -18.96 10.43 5.94
CA VAL A 154 -18.91 10.59 7.39
C VAL A 154 -17.89 11.66 7.74
N GLU A 155 -18.28 12.62 8.54
CA GLU A 155 -17.43 13.72 8.99
C GLU A 155 -17.05 13.58 10.46
N LEU A 156 -15.91 14.12 10.82
CA LEU A 156 -15.47 14.36 12.18
C LEU A 156 -16.20 15.60 12.75
N LEU A 157 -16.09 15.82 14.06
CA LEU A 157 -16.70 16.98 14.75
C LEU A 157 -16.23 18.34 14.18
N ASN A 158 -15.08 18.39 13.56
CA ASN A 158 -14.50 19.58 12.94
C ASN A 158 -14.84 19.71 11.44
N SER A 159 -15.82 18.93 10.95
CA SER A 159 -16.25 18.87 9.55
C SER A 159 -15.20 18.41 8.54
N ARG A 160 -14.13 17.76 9.00
CA ARG A 160 -13.21 17.05 8.07
C ARG A 160 -13.79 15.68 7.73
N PRO A 161 -13.59 15.17 6.51
CA PRO A 161 -13.92 13.79 6.18
C PRO A 161 -13.24 12.82 7.16
N ALA A 162 -13.98 11.80 7.63
CA ALA A 162 -13.42 10.77 8.51
C ALA A 162 -12.34 9.93 7.82
N ALA A 163 -12.39 9.82 6.47
CA ALA A 163 -11.38 9.12 5.70
C ALA A 163 -11.22 9.74 4.30
N ILE A 164 -10.00 9.69 3.76
CA ILE A 164 -9.64 10.16 2.41
C ILE A 164 -8.80 9.09 1.70
N GLY A 165 -9.31 8.55 0.59
CA GLY A 165 -8.60 7.64 -0.28
C GLY A 165 -7.84 8.39 -1.38
N ILE A 166 -6.55 8.07 -1.56
CA ILE A 166 -5.67 8.79 -2.50
C ILE A 166 -5.08 7.90 -3.60
N ASP A 167 -5.48 6.63 -3.71
CA ASP A 167 -4.95 5.72 -4.73
C ASP A 167 -5.53 6.02 -6.12
N SER A 168 -4.80 6.74 -6.91
CA SER A 168 -5.17 7.12 -8.27
C SER A 168 -4.88 6.04 -9.34
N CYS A 169 -4.53 4.81 -8.95
CA CYS A 169 -4.22 3.70 -9.86
C CYS A 169 -3.07 4.04 -10.84
N CYS A 170 -1.88 4.32 -10.30
CA CYS A 170 -0.74 4.74 -11.12
C CYS A 170 -0.21 3.66 -12.09
N TYR A 171 -0.59 2.40 -11.90
CA TYR A 171 -0.18 1.27 -12.72
C TYR A 171 -1.11 0.98 -13.92
N GLY A 172 -2.28 1.60 -14.01
CA GLY A 172 -3.27 1.26 -15.03
C GLY A 172 -4.39 2.28 -15.20
N GLY A 173 -5.41 1.89 -15.95
CA GLY A 173 -6.56 2.75 -16.27
C GLY A 173 -6.29 3.69 -17.45
N ASN A 174 -7.18 4.67 -17.62
CA ASN A 174 -7.14 5.62 -18.76
C ASN A 174 -6.17 6.78 -18.53
N GLU A 175 -6.02 7.21 -17.26
CA GLU A 175 -5.22 8.36 -16.85
C GLU A 175 -4.33 7.99 -15.66
N PRO A 176 -3.35 7.05 -15.84
CA PRO A 176 -2.52 6.60 -14.72
C PRO A 176 -1.70 7.75 -14.16
N GLN A 177 -1.79 7.98 -12.86
CA GLN A 177 -1.13 9.09 -12.17
C GLN A 177 -0.81 8.75 -10.72
N LEU A 178 0.14 9.48 -10.14
CA LEU A 178 0.43 9.48 -8.72
C LEU A 178 -0.23 10.70 -8.08
N THR A 179 -0.87 10.50 -6.93
CA THR A 179 -1.50 11.57 -6.15
C THR A 179 -0.73 11.81 -4.86
N ALA A 180 -0.48 13.07 -4.53
CA ALA A 180 -0.01 13.51 -3.23
C ALA A 180 -1.05 14.44 -2.59
N PHE A 181 -1.27 14.27 -1.29
CA PHE A 181 -2.19 15.06 -0.47
C PHE A 181 -1.39 15.83 0.58
N ASN A 182 -1.52 17.16 0.59
CA ASN A 182 -0.86 17.98 1.60
C ASN A 182 -1.70 17.99 2.88
N LEU A 183 -1.20 17.37 3.95
CA LEU A 183 -1.90 17.24 5.23
C LEU A 183 -2.16 18.58 5.93
N GLN A 184 -1.37 19.63 5.64
CA GLN A 184 -1.51 20.94 6.28
C GLN A 184 -2.54 21.84 5.56
N THR A 185 -2.55 21.80 4.21
CA THR A 185 -3.38 22.71 3.41
C THR A 185 -4.60 22.02 2.79
N GLY A 186 -4.63 20.69 2.73
CA GLY A 186 -5.62 19.92 1.99
C GLY A 186 -5.39 19.90 0.46
N ASP A 187 -4.33 20.53 -0.02
CA ASP A 187 -4.03 20.59 -1.46
C ASP A 187 -3.70 19.23 -2.03
N ILE A 188 -4.15 18.99 -3.25
CA ILE A 188 -3.90 17.76 -3.99
C ILE A 188 -2.96 18.06 -5.16
N VAL A 189 -1.83 17.39 -5.20
CA VAL A 189 -0.88 17.44 -6.30
C VAL A 189 -0.87 16.10 -7.03
N LYS A 190 -0.84 16.14 -8.35
CA LYS A 190 -0.89 14.97 -9.23
C LYS A 190 0.21 14.99 -10.25
N GLN A 191 0.80 13.81 -10.47
CA GLN A 191 1.78 13.58 -11.53
C GLN A 191 1.29 12.45 -12.44
N GLN A 192 1.00 12.78 -13.69
CA GLN A 192 0.66 11.78 -14.70
C GLN A 192 1.87 10.90 -15.03
N LEU A 193 1.61 9.62 -15.29
CA LEU A 193 2.63 8.70 -15.76
C LEU A 193 3.08 9.10 -17.17
N VAL A 194 4.35 9.41 -17.33
CA VAL A 194 4.94 9.64 -18.65
C VAL A 194 5.30 8.28 -19.26
N LYS A 195 4.60 7.89 -20.32
CA LYS A 195 4.99 6.71 -21.10
C LYS A 195 6.37 6.96 -21.70
N ARG A 196 7.36 6.18 -21.31
CA ARG A 196 8.64 6.15 -22.04
C ARG A 196 8.39 5.45 -23.38
N ASN A 197 8.63 6.16 -24.48
CA ASN A 197 8.64 5.60 -25.83
C ASN A 197 9.78 4.62 -25.98
#